data_ca2ace1118e761125c8c99191bd73f2d
#
_entry.id   ca2ace1118e761125c8c99191bd73f2d
#
_cell.length_a   1.000
_cell.length_b   1.000
_cell.length_c   1.000
_cell.angle_alpha   90.00
_cell.angle_beta   90.00
_cell.angle_gamma   90.00
#
_symmetry.space_group_name_H-M   'P 1'
#
loop_
_entity.id
_entity.type
_entity.pdbx_description
1 polymer ?
#
loop_
_entity_poly.entity_id
_entity_poly.type
_entity_poly.pdbx_seq_one_letter_code
_entity_poly.pdbx_strand_id
1 'polypeptide(L)'
;MKQHNKMKFTDGSRIFFTSDTHLGHTNIIKYCNRPFSSVEEHDETIIKNWNEKVGPDDIIFHLGDFAFGSEKQWMNYLDRLNGKKYLVIGNHDWRNLTPGVCQRFVEVSQQMNINIEGIHIWLNHFPFLCFSGAWKGLDASWQLFGHVHTSPYADSGLDHQRLVNLFTTQFDVGTDNNNFTPISFNEVKEKINVQMMSLGMHRN
;
A
#
# COMPACT_ATOMS: atom_id res chain seq x y z
N MET A 1 -20.03 -13.76 17.26
CA MET A 1 -18.84 -13.09 16.69
C MET A 1 -18.28 -14.02 15.61
N LYS A 2 -18.30 -13.62 14.32
CA LYS A 2 -17.57 -14.38 13.30
C LYS A 2 -16.08 -14.16 13.58
N GLN A 3 -15.34 -15.22 13.91
CA GLN A 3 -13.89 -15.20 13.91
C GLN A 3 -13.46 -14.70 12.52
N HIS A 4 -12.79 -13.53 12.45
CA HIS A 4 -12.12 -13.13 11.23
C HIS A 4 -11.06 -14.19 10.95
N ASN A 5 -11.33 -15.06 9.96
CA ASN A 5 -10.34 -16.02 9.52
C ASN A 5 -9.16 -15.22 8.98
N LYS A 6 -8.06 -15.27 9.71
CA LYS A 6 -6.80 -14.65 9.32
C LYS A 6 -6.37 -15.27 7.98
N MET A 7 -6.27 -14.44 6.95
CA MET A 7 -5.77 -14.89 5.65
C MET A 7 -4.34 -15.40 5.78
N LYS A 8 -4.08 -16.62 5.31
CA LYS A 8 -2.75 -17.24 5.36
C LYS A 8 -2.29 -17.61 3.98
N PHE A 9 -1.06 -17.24 3.67
CA PHE A 9 -0.37 -17.56 2.43
C PHE A 9 0.95 -18.27 2.77
N THR A 10 1.16 -19.44 2.17
CA THR A 10 2.38 -20.25 2.36
C THR A 10 3.50 -19.82 1.43
N ASP A 11 3.18 -19.06 0.40
CA ASP A 11 4.10 -18.52 -0.60
C ASP A 11 3.73 -17.07 -0.89
N GLY A 12 4.69 -16.16 -0.72
CA GLY A 12 4.55 -14.73 -0.95
C GLY A 12 4.98 -14.27 -2.35
N SER A 13 5.49 -15.15 -3.20
CA SER A 13 6.10 -14.81 -4.49
C SER A 13 5.16 -14.08 -5.45
N ARG A 14 3.84 -14.26 -5.29
CA ARG A 14 2.78 -13.66 -6.11
C ARG A 14 1.88 -12.69 -5.31
N ILE A 15 2.44 -12.07 -4.27
CA ILE A 15 1.73 -11.11 -3.42
C ILE A 15 2.40 -9.75 -3.52
N PHE A 16 1.58 -8.73 -3.79
CA PHE A 16 2.01 -7.35 -4.01
C PHE A 16 1.23 -6.39 -3.12
N PHE A 17 1.82 -5.23 -2.89
CA PHE A 17 1.25 -4.14 -2.10
C PHE A 17 1.41 -2.82 -2.83
N THR A 18 0.47 -1.91 -2.62
CA THR A 18 0.57 -0.51 -3.02
C THR A 18 -0.41 0.33 -2.20
N SER A 19 -0.31 1.64 -2.27
CA SER A 19 -1.22 2.59 -1.66
C SER A 19 -1.15 3.93 -2.40
N ASP A 20 -2.15 4.78 -2.16
CA ASP A 20 -2.12 6.20 -2.56
C ASP A 20 -1.92 6.41 -4.07
N THR A 21 -2.53 5.54 -4.88
CA THR A 21 -2.46 5.68 -6.34
C THR A 21 -3.15 6.96 -6.80
N HIS A 22 -4.23 7.38 -6.13
CA HIS A 22 -4.95 8.62 -6.44
C HIS A 22 -5.28 8.78 -7.92
N LEU A 23 -5.67 7.72 -8.62
CA LEU A 23 -6.02 7.77 -10.04
C LEU A 23 -7.14 8.80 -10.28
N GLY A 24 -7.00 9.63 -11.30
CA GLY A 24 -7.95 10.70 -11.63
C GLY A 24 -7.83 11.95 -10.74
N HIS A 25 -6.85 12.04 -9.85
CA HIS A 25 -6.68 13.17 -8.94
C HIS A 25 -5.64 14.17 -9.45
N THR A 26 -6.04 15.14 -10.25
CA THR A 26 -5.14 16.15 -10.85
C THR A 26 -4.25 16.86 -9.82
N ASN A 27 -4.82 17.21 -8.66
CA ASN A 27 -4.09 18.00 -7.67
C ASN A 27 -3.00 17.23 -6.92
N ILE A 28 -3.04 15.89 -6.89
CA ILE A 28 -2.02 15.08 -6.21
C ILE A 28 -0.64 15.29 -6.82
N ILE A 29 -0.58 15.57 -8.13
CA ILE A 29 0.66 15.86 -8.86
C ILE A 29 1.38 17.04 -8.19
N LYS A 30 0.63 18.09 -7.86
CA LYS A 30 1.18 19.28 -7.18
C LYS A 30 1.45 19.05 -5.71
N TYR A 31 0.51 18.39 -5.00
CA TYR A 31 0.61 18.19 -3.56
C TYR A 31 1.80 17.31 -3.17
N CYS A 32 2.07 16.29 -3.97
CA CYS A 32 3.17 15.34 -3.73
C CYS A 32 4.35 15.56 -4.69
N ASN A 33 4.36 16.67 -5.43
CA ASN A 33 5.41 16.99 -6.41
C ASN A 33 5.73 15.78 -7.34
N ARG A 34 4.68 15.08 -7.79
CA ARG A 34 4.82 13.92 -8.67
C ARG A 34 5.36 14.36 -10.05
N PRO A 35 6.27 13.59 -10.67
CA PRO A 35 6.95 13.99 -11.89
C PRO A 35 6.10 13.76 -13.15
N PHE A 36 4.86 14.24 -13.15
CA PHE A 36 3.93 14.12 -14.29
C PHE A 36 3.40 15.48 -14.74
N SER A 37 3.21 15.63 -16.03
CA SER A 37 2.71 16.88 -16.64
C SER A 37 1.18 16.96 -16.63
N SER A 38 0.49 15.82 -16.58
CA SER A 38 -0.97 15.72 -16.56
C SER A 38 -1.47 14.53 -15.75
N VAL A 39 -2.76 14.54 -15.41
CA VAL A 39 -3.39 13.42 -14.71
C VAL A 39 -3.50 12.18 -15.60
N GLU A 40 -3.62 12.36 -16.89
CA GLU A 40 -3.65 11.27 -17.87
C GLU A 40 -2.29 10.58 -17.94
N GLU A 41 -1.19 11.31 -17.99
CA GLU A 41 0.16 10.74 -17.94
C GLU A 41 0.41 10.01 -16.63
N HIS A 42 0.01 10.60 -15.52
CA HIS A 42 0.08 10.00 -14.19
C HIS A 42 -0.66 8.65 -14.14
N ASP A 43 -1.94 8.66 -14.53
CA ASP A 43 -2.80 7.48 -14.46
C ASP A 43 -2.30 6.35 -15.39
N GLU A 44 -1.95 6.69 -16.63
CA GLU A 44 -1.43 5.71 -17.59
C GLU A 44 -0.09 5.11 -17.12
N THR A 45 0.78 5.92 -16.51
CA THR A 45 2.05 5.43 -15.96
C THR A 45 1.82 4.46 -14.81
N ILE A 46 0.94 4.80 -13.87
CA ILE A 46 0.64 3.91 -12.73
C ILE A 46 0.01 2.60 -13.23
N ILE A 47 -0.96 2.67 -14.13
CA ILE A 47 -1.62 1.48 -14.69
C ILE A 47 -0.62 0.59 -15.44
N LYS A 48 0.26 1.20 -16.23
CA LYS A 48 1.32 0.48 -16.94
C LYS A 48 2.25 -0.24 -15.95
N ASN A 49 2.82 0.49 -15.01
CA ASN A 49 3.75 -0.05 -14.00
C ASN A 49 3.10 -1.17 -13.17
N TRP A 50 1.83 -0.99 -12.80
CA TRP A 50 1.07 -2.01 -12.11
C TRP A 50 0.97 -3.29 -12.94
N ASN A 51 0.53 -3.19 -14.19
CA ASN A 51 0.28 -4.34 -15.06
C ASN A 51 1.56 -5.02 -15.57
N GLU A 52 2.67 -4.31 -15.63
CA GLU A 52 3.98 -4.91 -15.92
C GLU A 52 4.48 -5.78 -14.76
N LYS A 53 4.06 -5.50 -13.54
CA LYS A 53 4.54 -6.18 -12.33
C LYS A 53 3.55 -7.21 -11.78
N VAL A 54 2.25 -6.92 -11.87
CA VAL A 54 1.17 -7.74 -11.33
C VAL A 54 0.47 -8.47 -12.46
N GLY A 55 0.51 -9.79 -12.43
CA GLY A 55 -0.20 -10.65 -13.39
C GLY A 55 -1.68 -10.84 -13.03
N PRO A 56 -2.48 -11.40 -13.96
CA PRO A 56 -3.94 -11.55 -13.76
C PRO A 56 -4.33 -12.40 -12.55
N ASP A 57 -3.50 -13.39 -12.21
CA ASP A 57 -3.77 -14.32 -11.09
C ASP A 57 -3.07 -13.95 -9.79
N ASP A 58 -2.27 -12.89 -9.79
CA ASP A 58 -1.55 -12.43 -8.61
C ASP A 58 -2.49 -11.78 -7.59
N ILE A 59 -2.05 -11.68 -6.36
CA ILE A 59 -2.78 -11.02 -5.29
C ILE A 59 -2.16 -9.65 -5.04
N ILE A 60 -3.00 -8.63 -4.95
CA ILE A 60 -2.54 -7.30 -4.61
C ILE A 60 -3.42 -6.67 -3.53
N PHE A 61 -2.77 -6.16 -2.50
CA PHE A 61 -3.37 -5.37 -1.43
C PHE A 61 -3.12 -3.89 -1.71
N HIS A 62 -4.20 -3.15 -1.97
CA HIS A 62 -4.17 -1.69 -2.06
C HIS A 62 -4.53 -1.11 -0.70
N LEU A 63 -3.65 -0.32 -0.11
CA LEU A 63 -3.82 0.17 1.26
C LEU A 63 -4.47 1.57 1.33
N GLY A 64 -5.40 1.84 0.42
CA GLY A 64 -6.26 3.02 0.46
C GLY A 64 -5.85 4.17 -0.44
N ASP A 65 -6.78 5.11 -0.58
CA ASP A 65 -6.68 6.25 -1.48
C ASP A 65 -6.44 5.83 -2.93
N PHE A 66 -7.36 4.96 -3.41
CA PHE A 66 -7.26 4.32 -4.72
C PHE A 66 -7.48 5.30 -5.87
N ALA A 67 -8.63 5.97 -5.91
CA ALA A 67 -8.95 6.83 -7.04
C ALA A 67 -9.93 7.95 -6.68
N PHE A 68 -9.97 8.97 -7.53
CA PHE A 68 -10.95 10.05 -7.51
C PHE A 68 -11.93 9.91 -8.67
N GLY A 69 -13.06 10.59 -8.55
CA GLY A 69 -14.07 10.65 -9.60
C GLY A 69 -15.34 9.88 -9.29
N SER A 70 -16.09 9.55 -10.32
CA SER A 70 -17.37 8.82 -10.24
C SER A 70 -17.17 7.31 -10.14
N GLU A 71 -18.23 6.59 -9.76
CA GLU A 71 -18.26 5.12 -9.81
C GLU A 71 -17.83 4.57 -11.17
N LYS A 72 -18.28 5.19 -12.27
CA LYS A 72 -17.91 4.78 -13.62
C LYS A 72 -16.40 4.89 -13.87
N GLN A 73 -15.74 5.93 -13.34
CA GLN A 73 -14.30 6.10 -13.46
C GLN A 73 -13.56 5.04 -12.63
N TRP A 74 -14.01 4.77 -11.40
CA TRP A 74 -13.47 3.71 -10.57
C TRP A 74 -13.56 2.34 -11.25
N MET A 75 -14.73 2.01 -11.82
CA MET A 75 -14.92 0.77 -12.57
C MET A 75 -13.98 0.66 -13.75
N ASN A 76 -13.78 1.75 -14.51
CA ASN A 76 -12.84 1.78 -15.62
C ASN A 76 -11.40 1.51 -15.18
N TYR A 77 -10.94 2.11 -14.08
CA TYR A 77 -9.60 1.82 -13.54
C TYR A 77 -9.49 0.35 -13.09
N LEU A 78 -10.49 -0.13 -12.34
CA LEU A 78 -10.49 -1.50 -11.83
C LEU A 78 -10.51 -2.56 -12.93
N ASP A 79 -11.17 -2.28 -14.06
CA ASP A 79 -11.22 -3.17 -15.23
C ASP A 79 -9.87 -3.24 -15.97
N ARG A 80 -9.07 -2.20 -15.88
CA ARG A 80 -7.75 -2.09 -16.54
C ARG A 80 -6.61 -2.67 -15.73
N LEU A 81 -6.78 -2.86 -14.42
CA LEU A 81 -5.74 -3.30 -13.50
C LEU A 81 -5.78 -4.82 -13.29
N ASN A 82 -4.65 -5.47 -13.45
CA ASN A 82 -4.47 -6.90 -13.22
C ASN A 82 -4.58 -7.28 -11.73
N GLY A 83 -4.75 -8.57 -11.48
CA GLY A 83 -4.65 -9.20 -10.16
C GLY A 83 -5.96 -9.27 -9.37
N LYS A 84 -5.97 -10.12 -8.36
CA LYS A 84 -7.03 -10.27 -7.35
C LYS A 84 -6.84 -9.19 -6.30
N LYS A 85 -7.63 -8.14 -6.40
CA LYS A 85 -7.48 -6.91 -5.63
C LYS A 85 -8.18 -6.99 -4.28
N TYR A 86 -7.48 -6.62 -3.21
CA TYR A 86 -7.98 -6.36 -1.86
C TYR A 86 -7.84 -4.87 -1.58
N LEU A 87 -8.81 -4.25 -0.92
CA LEU A 87 -8.77 -2.84 -0.56
C LEU A 87 -8.84 -2.65 0.95
N VAL A 88 -7.82 -2.05 1.51
CA VAL A 88 -7.91 -1.36 2.79
C VAL A 88 -8.37 0.06 2.52
N ILE A 89 -9.41 0.51 3.22
CA ILE A 89 -10.05 1.79 2.93
C ILE A 89 -9.17 2.94 3.41
N GLY A 90 -8.86 3.88 2.50
CA GLY A 90 -8.23 5.16 2.80
C GLY A 90 -9.25 6.26 3.10
N ASN A 91 -8.77 7.43 3.50
CA ASN A 91 -9.64 8.55 3.87
C ASN A 91 -10.39 9.17 2.68
N HIS A 92 -9.89 8.98 1.46
CA HIS A 92 -10.54 9.47 0.23
C HIS A 92 -11.47 8.46 -0.43
N ASP A 93 -11.48 7.19 -0.02
CA ASP A 93 -12.23 6.12 -0.72
C ASP A 93 -13.72 6.10 -0.40
N TRP A 94 -14.12 6.50 0.81
CA TRP A 94 -15.47 6.29 1.37
C TRP A 94 -16.62 6.67 0.45
N ARG A 95 -16.47 7.75 -0.31
CA ARG A 95 -17.53 8.26 -1.19
C ARG A 95 -17.83 7.36 -2.38
N ASN A 96 -16.88 6.51 -2.76
CA ASN A 96 -16.89 5.71 -3.97
C ASN A 96 -17.14 4.21 -3.69
N LEU A 97 -17.25 3.81 -2.42
CA LEU A 97 -17.48 2.41 -2.03
C LEU A 97 -18.95 2.01 -2.20
N THR A 98 -19.44 2.10 -3.43
CA THR A 98 -20.76 1.56 -3.79
C THR A 98 -20.73 0.03 -3.81
N PRO A 99 -21.89 -0.66 -3.72
CA PRO A 99 -21.92 -2.12 -3.88
C PRO A 99 -21.26 -2.62 -5.17
N GLY A 100 -21.42 -1.88 -6.28
CA GLY A 100 -20.79 -2.22 -7.56
C GLY A 100 -19.27 -2.17 -7.50
N VAL A 101 -18.70 -1.12 -6.94
CA VAL A 101 -17.27 -0.97 -6.75
C VAL A 101 -16.72 -2.04 -5.79
N CYS A 102 -17.39 -2.25 -4.64
CA CYS A 102 -16.95 -3.24 -3.66
C CYS A 102 -16.87 -4.66 -4.23
N GLN A 103 -17.79 -5.03 -5.14
CA GLN A 103 -17.79 -6.35 -5.80
C GLN A 103 -16.58 -6.59 -6.73
N ARG A 104 -15.84 -5.55 -7.09
CA ARG A 104 -14.61 -5.65 -7.91
C ARG A 104 -13.37 -6.02 -7.08
N PHE A 105 -13.47 -5.98 -5.77
CA PHE A 105 -12.45 -6.42 -4.83
C PHE A 105 -12.81 -7.78 -4.24
N VAL A 106 -11.80 -8.56 -3.89
CA VAL A 106 -12.00 -9.81 -3.14
C VAL A 106 -12.50 -9.51 -1.73
N GLU A 107 -11.95 -8.46 -1.12
CA GLU A 107 -12.36 -7.95 0.18
C GLU A 107 -12.11 -6.45 0.26
N VAL A 108 -13.01 -5.74 0.95
CA VAL A 108 -12.89 -4.32 1.30
C VAL A 108 -13.01 -4.20 2.82
N SER A 109 -12.01 -3.63 3.49
CA SER A 109 -11.98 -3.53 4.95
C SER A 109 -11.21 -2.28 5.40
N GLN A 110 -11.46 -1.77 6.59
CA GLN A 110 -10.67 -0.67 7.16
C GLN A 110 -9.26 -1.09 7.58
N GLN A 111 -9.08 -2.37 7.87
CA GLN A 111 -7.84 -2.97 8.29
C GLN A 111 -7.86 -4.45 7.97
N MET A 112 -6.72 -4.99 7.56
CA MET A 112 -6.56 -6.42 7.37
C MET A 112 -5.39 -6.94 8.21
N ASN A 113 -5.49 -8.21 8.63
CA ASN A 113 -4.41 -8.92 9.29
C ASN A 113 -4.18 -10.22 8.52
N ILE A 114 -3.02 -10.33 7.90
CA ILE A 114 -2.65 -11.47 7.06
C ILE A 114 -1.41 -12.18 7.64
N ASN A 115 -1.17 -13.38 7.15
CA ASN A 115 0.07 -14.10 7.43
C ASN A 115 0.66 -14.60 6.11
N ILE A 116 1.89 -14.23 5.83
CA ILE A 116 2.63 -14.68 4.65
C ILE A 116 3.91 -15.34 5.15
N GLU A 117 4.13 -16.60 4.80
CA GLU A 117 5.34 -17.36 5.17
C GLU A 117 5.66 -17.35 6.67
N GLY A 118 4.61 -17.32 7.52
CA GLY A 118 4.76 -17.24 8.98
C GLY A 118 4.80 -15.82 9.55
N ILE A 119 5.08 -14.82 8.74
CA ILE A 119 5.14 -13.41 9.16
C ILE A 119 3.73 -12.84 9.29
N HIS A 120 3.44 -12.21 10.43
CA HIS A 120 2.19 -11.51 10.66
C HIS A 120 2.26 -10.09 10.10
N ILE A 121 1.34 -9.73 9.21
CA ILE A 121 1.34 -8.41 8.57
C ILE A 121 0.02 -7.70 8.86
N TRP A 122 0.15 -6.52 9.47
CA TRP A 122 -0.93 -5.57 9.67
C TRP A 122 -1.00 -4.62 8.48
N LEU A 123 -2.13 -4.61 7.79
CA LEU A 123 -2.40 -3.73 6.67
C LEU A 123 -3.39 -2.66 7.12
N ASN A 124 -2.99 -1.40 7.06
CA ASN A 124 -3.82 -0.25 7.37
C ASN A 124 -3.40 0.92 6.50
N HIS A 125 -4.33 1.82 6.20
CA HIS A 125 -3.98 3.02 5.45
C HIS A 125 -3.04 3.93 6.24
N PHE A 126 -3.25 4.07 7.54
CA PHE A 126 -2.43 4.92 8.42
C PHE A 126 -1.31 4.14 9.11
N PRO A 127 -0.13 4.76 9.35
CA PRO A 127 0.90 4.17 10.20
C PRO A 127 0.43 4.09 11.65
N PHE A 128 0.70 2.96 12.30
CA PHE A 128 0.39 2.75 13.71
C PHE A 128 1.51 3.27 14.61
N LEU A 129 1.15 3.85 15.75
CA LEU A 129 2.12 4.14 16.80
C LEU A 129 2.67 2.84 17.44
N CYS A 130 1.84 1.82 17.55
CA CYS A 130 2.23 0.49 18.02
C CYS A 130 1.30 -0.59 17.46
N PHE A 131 1.78 -1.81 17.35
CA PHE A 131 1.01 -2.98 16.91
C PHE A 131 1.53 -4.26 17.53
N SER A 132 0.71 -5.30 17.54
CA SER A 132 1.06 -6.58 18.18
C SER A 132 2.26 -7.23 17.49
N GLY A 133 3.30 -7.49 18.27
CA GLY A 133 4.53 -8.14 17.81
C GLY A 133 5.55 -7.20 17.16
N ALA A 134 5.35 -5.88 17.17
CA ALA A 134 6.27 -4.91 16.60
C ALA A 134 7.73 -5.07 17.07
N TRP A 135 7.90 -5.47 18.33
CA TRP A 135 9.22 -5.65 18.97
C TRP A 135 9.89 -7.01 18.72
N LYS A 136 9.21 -7.93 18.01
CA LYS A 136 9.69 -9.31 17.83
C LYS A 136 10.70 -9.48 16.68
N GLY A 137 10.92 -8.43 15.90
CA GLY A 137 11.90 -8.43 14.81
C GLY A 137 11.34 -8.88 13.46
N LEU A 138 12.24 -9.04 12.50
CA LEU A 138 11.96 -9.21 11.07
C LEU A 138 11.00 -10.37 10.76
N ASP A 139 11.21 -11.52 11.37
CA ASP A 139 10.50 -12.76 11.03
C ASP A 139 9.18 -12.94 11.79
N ALA A 140 8.72 -11.92 12.51
CA ALA A 140 7.55 -12.05 13.38
C ALA A 140 6.34 -11.22 12.95
N SER A 141 6.49 -9.91 12.87
CA SER A 141 5.33 -9.02 12.61
C SER A 141 5.75 -7.72 11.96
N TRP A 142 5.01 -7.37 10.90
CA TRP A 142 5.18 -6.12 10.16
C TRP A 142 3.89 -5.30 10.21
N GLN A 143 4.02 -4.00 9.92
CA GLN A 143 2.91 -3.17 9.49
C GLN A 143 3.26 -2.52 8.15
N LEU A 144 2.35 -2.67 7.17
CA LEU A 144 2.40 -1.95 5.91
C LEU A 144 1.32 -0.88 5.90
N PHE A 145 1.66 0.31 5.39
CA PHE A 145 0.81 1.48 5.43
C PHE A 145 1.00 2.36 4.19
N GLY A 146 0.20 3.42 4.07
CA GLY A 146 0.28 4.49 3.08
C GLY A 146 0.02 5.84 3.72
N HIS A 147 -0.77 6.72 3.07
CA HIS A 147 -1.26 8.01 3.56
C HIS A 147 -0.21 9.13 3.65
N VAL A 148 0.97 8.83 4.08
CA VAL A 148 2.01 9.84 4.42
C VAL A 148 2.78 10.34 3.21
N HIS A 149 2.59 9.72 2.05
CA HIS A 149 3.23 10.09 0.79
C HIS A 149 4.75 10.29 0.93
N THR A 150 5.44 9.39 1.63
CA THR A 150 6.89 9.48 1.74
C THR A 150 7.50 9.38 0.35
N SER A 151 8.32 10.35 -0.01
CA SER A 151 8.87 10.45 -1.35
C SER A 151 10.14 11.27 -1.31
N PRO A 152 11.16 10.94 -2.12
CA PRO A 152 12.27 11.84 -2.33
C PRO A 152 11.86 13.14 -3.03
N TYR A 153 10.64 13.20 -3.58
CA TYR A 153 10.11 14.35 -4.33
C TYR A 153 9.14 15.22 -3.52
N ALA A 154 8.50 14.66 -2.49
CA ALA A 154 7.53 15.36 -1.66
C ALA A 154 8.13 15.65 -0.29
N ASP A 155 8.19 16.92 0.05
CA ASP A 155 8.35 17.34 1.44
C ASP A 155 6.95 17.47 2.05
N SER A 156 6.40 16.37 2.51
CA SER A 156 5.11 16.36 3.20
C SER A 156 5.19 16.93 4.62
N GLY A 157 6.23 17.67 4.95
CA GLY A 157 6.53 18.54 6.10
C GLY A 157 5.91 18.24 7.47
N LEU A 158 4.73 17.63 7.47
CA LEU A 158 3.94 17.38 8.68
C LEU A 158 4.26 16.06 9.37
N ASP A 159 4.69 15.04 8.63
CA ASP A 159 4.80 13.68 9.17
C ASP A 159 6.24 13.15 9.24
N HIS A 160 7.20 13.80 8.58
CA HIS A 160 8.61 13.37 8.62
C HIS A 160 9.14 13.20 10.05
N GLN A 161 8.81 14.13 10.97
CA GLN A 161 9.25 14.05 12.37
C GLN A 161 8.56 12.90 13.13
N ARG A 162 7.38 12.47 12.71
CA ARG A 162 6.66 11.34 13.31
C ARG A 162 7.14 10.01 12.79
N LEU A 163 7.48 9.94 11.51
CA LEU A 163 7.96 8.72 10.86
C LEU A 163 9.27 8.18 11.44
N VAL A 164 10.12 9.05 12.00
CA VAL A 164 11.36 8.63 12.69
C VAL A 164 11.11 7.78 13.94
N ASN A 165 9.88 7.80 14.47
CA ASN A 165 9.49 7.01 15.64
C ASN A 165 8.83 5.66 15.29
N LEU A 166 8.72 5.34 14.01
CA LEU A 166 8.16 4.07 13.57
C LEU A 166 9.13 2.90 13.88
N PHE A 167 8.55 1.72 14.06
CA PHE A 167 9.36 0.50 14.15
C PHE A 167 10.01 0.20 12.80
N THR A 168 11.19 -0.40 12.82
CA THR A 168 11.89 -0.87 11.61
C THR A 168 11.15 -1.92 10.81
N THR A 169 10.12 -2.53 11.41
CA THR A 169 9.21 -3.48 10.77
C THR A 169 7.96 -2.82 10.19
N GLN A 170 7.93 -1.49 10.10
CA GLN A 170 6.90 -0.73 9.41
C GLN A 170 7.45 -0.22 8.07
N PHE A 171 6.63 -0.32 7.00
CA PHE A 171 7.04 0.11 5.68
C PHE A 171 5.89 0.79 4.94
N ASP A 172 6.19 1.95 4.33
CA ASP A 172 5.28 2.69 3.47
C ASP A 172 5.27 2.07 2.07
N VAL A 173 4.14 1.47 1.69
CA VAL A 173 3.92 0.88 0.37
C VAL A 173 3.28 1.88 -0.61
N GLY A 174 3.18 3.13 -0.22
CA GLY A 174 2.65 4.21 -1.05
C GLY A 174 3.38 4.32 -2.38
N THR A 175 2.61 4.65 -3.39
CA THR A 175 3.08 4.81 -4.77
C THR A 175 4.25 5.79 -4.88
N ASP A 176 4.23 6.89 -4.12
CA ASP A 176 5.28 7.90 -4.12
C ASP A 176 6.63 7.36 -3.61
N ASN A 177 6.61 6.46 -2.64
CA ASN A 177 7.80 5.82 -2.05
C ASN A 177 8.38 4.69 -2.93
N ASN A 178 7.60 4.17 -3.89
CA ASN A 178 7.93 2.98 -4.65
C ASN A 178 7.94 3.21 -6.17
N ASN A 179 8.36 4.38 -6.62
CA ASN A 179 8.50 4.75 -8.05
C ASN A 179 7.23 4.48 -8.87
N PHE A 180 6.06 4.78 -8.31
CA PHE A 180 4.75 4.59 -8.95
C PHE A 180 4.49 3.15 -9.42
N THR A 181 5.03 2.17 -8.67
CA THR A 181 4.99 0.74 -9.01
C THR A 181 4.61 -0.07 -7.75
N PRO A 182 3.71 -1.07 -7.85
CA PRO A 182 3.46 -1.99 -6.75
C PRO A 182 4.72 -2.71 -6.29
N ILE A 183 4.87 -2.92 -4.99
CA ILE A 183 6.01 -3.61 -4.39
C ILE A 183 5.63 -5.05 -4.03
N SER A 184 6.46 -6.03 -4.38
CA SER A 184 6.25 -7.43 -4.01
C SER A 184 6.55 -7.70 -2.55
N PHE A 185 6.00 -8.78 -2.00
CA PHE A 185 6.32 -9.24 -0.64
C PHE A 185 7.83 -9.43 -0.43
N ASN A 186 8.54 -9.99 -1.41
CA ASN A 186 9.99 -10.19 -1.30
C ASN A 186 10.75 -8.85 -1.25
N GLU A 187 10.38 -7.88 -2.07
CA GLU A 187 10.98 -6.54 -2.03
C GLU A 187 10.70 -5.83 -0.70
N VAL A 188 9.48 -5.95 -0.14
CA VAL A 188 9.17 -5.43 1.20
C VAL A 188 10.08 -6.07 2.25
N LYS A 189 10.27 -7.38 2.18
CA LYS A 189 11.16 -8.13 3.10
C LYS A 189 12.60 -7.60 3.05
N GLU A 190 13.11 -7.34 1.85
CA GLU A 190 14.43 -6.74 1.66
C GLU A 190 14.52 -5.32 2.24
N LYS A 191 13.52 -4.47 1.98
CA LYS A 191 13.46 -3.10 2.51
C LYS A 191 13.44 -3.08 4.03
N ILE A 192 12.60 -3.88 4.66
CA ILE A 192 12.53 -4.00 6.13
C ILE A 192 13.86 -4.51 6.69
N ASN A 193 14.50 -5.50 6.04
CA ASN A 193 15.80 -5.99 6.47
C ASN A 193 16.87 -4.89 6.44
N VAL A 194 16.92 -4.07 5.39
CA VAL A 194 17.83 -2.92 5.29
C VAL A 194 17.55 -1.90 6.40
N GLN A 195 16.28 -1.59 6.68
CA GLN A 195 15.89 -0.69 7.79
C GLN A 195 16.41 -1.20 9.15
N MET A 196 16.33 -2.50 9.39
CA MET A 196 16.80 -3.10 10.64
C MET A 196 18.32 -3.08 10.76
N MET A 197 19.05 -3.35 9.67
CA MET A 197 20.51 -3.32 9.66
C MET A 197 21.06 -1.90 9.90
N SER A 198 20.44 -0.88 9.31
CA SER A 198 20.86 0.51 9.48
C SER A 198 20.79 1.00 10.93
N LEU A 199 19.81 0.54 11.71
CA LEU A 199 19.70 0.87 13.14
C LEU A 199 20.60 0.01 14.04
N GLY A 200 20.96 -1.20 13.60
CA GLY A 200 21.94 -2.04 14.32
C GLY A 200 23.35 -1.45 14.33
N MET A 201 23.72 -0.67 13.32
CA MET A 201 25.01 0.05 13.26
C MET A 201 25.06 1.26 14.21
N HIS A 202 23.94 1.76 14.71
CA HIS A 202 23.88 2.89 15.65
C HIS A 202 23.72 2.49 17.12
N ARG A 203 23.70 1.19 17.43
CA ARG A 203 23.54 0.66 18.80
C ARG A 203 24.81 0.00 19.39
N ASN A 204 25.97 0.18 18.73
CA ASN A 204 27.28 -0.24 19.26
C ASN A 204 28.08 0.95 19.76
#